data_831b20b03538046600e31ca0a42bdedc
#
_entry.id   831b20b03538046600e31ca0a42bdedc
#
_cell.length_a   1.000
_cell.length_b   1.000
_cell.length_c   1.000
_cell.angle_alpha   90.00
_cell.angle_beta   90.00
_cell.angle_gamma   90.00
#
_symmetry.space_group_name_H-M   'P 1'
#
loop_
_entity.id
_entity.type
_entity.pdbx_description
1 polymer ?
#
loop_
_entity_poly.entity_id
_entity_poly.type
_entity_poly.pdbx_seq_one_letter_code
_entity_poly.pdbx_strand_id
1 'polypeptide(L)'
;MQQQKNDKTTCLLLALTTIFWGSLYTASKVLLDVIQPFTLLCLRYVIAAIAMTILQRLRKPDPNGKPRRIKGSDWKYVIMFGLGGYVLSIGLQQYGTKLAGASLASLINCMNPIAICFFAVLLLHERMTMKKVVCIVSAVAGAVCIVGGDAGGGHILGIALSLGSVLTWSALSVFMRSFTQKYDALTVTTCGIYVALYNFI
;
A
#
# COMPACT_ATOMS: atom_id res chain seq x y z
N MET A 1 -30.43 -14.30 6.20
CA MET A 1 -29.56 -15.27 5.48
C MET A 1 -28.62 -14.62 4.45
N GLN A 2 -29.02 -13.59 3.72
CA GLN A 2 -28.15 -12.91 2.72
C GLN A 2 -26.95 -12.19 3.37
N GLN A 3 -27.15 -11.54 4.50
CA GLN A 3 -26.11 -10.81 5.25
C GLN A 3 -25.02 -11.75 5.78
N GLN A 4 -25.38 -12.88 6.33
CA GLN A 4 -24.45 -13.88 6.87
C GLN A 4 -23.61 -14.58 5.78
N LYS A 5 -24.14 -14.70 4.55
CA LYS A 5 -23.40 -15.24 3.39
C LYS A 5 -22.38 -14.21 2.87
N ASN A 6 -22.72 -12.91 2.91
CA ASN A 6 -21.80 -11.81 2.58
C ASN A 6 -20.64 -11.75 3.58
N ASP A 7 -20.88 -11.93 4.87
CA ASP A 7 -19.84 -11.87 5.90
C ASP A 7 -18.79 -12.97 5.73
N LYS A 8 -19.21 -14.20 5.44
CA LYS A 8 -18.29 -15.32 5.19
C LYS A 8 -17.42 -15.10 3.95
N THR A 9 -18.03 -14.61 2.87
CA THR A 9 -17.29 -14.28 1.63
C THR A 9 -16.30 -13.14 1.88
N THR A 10 -16.68 -12.13 2.62
CA THR A 10 -15.80 -11.01 2.99
C THR A 10 -14.63 -11.49 3.85
N CYS A 11 -14.88 -12.33 4.86
CA CYS A 11 -13.82 -12.92 5.69
C CYS A 11 -12.85 -13.78 4.86
N LEU A 12 -13.37 -14.57 3.92
CA LEU A 12 -12.54 -15.39 3.03
C LEU A 12 -11.64 -14.50 2.13
N LEU A 13 -12.21 -13.46 1.54
CA LEU A 13 -11.47 -12.51 0.70
C LEU A 13 -10.40 -11.77 1.51
N LEU A 14 -10.69 -11.37 2.73
CA LEU A 14 -9.72 -10.74 3.63
C LEU A 14 -8.58 -11.71 3.98
N ALA A 15 -8.90 -12.96 4.31
CA ALA A 15 -7.89 -13.98 4.60
C ALA A 15 -6.99 -14.24 3.39
N LEU A 16 -7.56 -14.39 2.19
CA LEU A 16 -6.79 -14.53 0.96
C LEU A 16 -5.89 -13.32 0.72
N THR A 17 -6.40 -12.11 0.89
CA THR A 17 -5.62 -10.89 0.74
C THR A 17 -4.43 -10.86 1.70
N THR A 18 -4.64 -11.26 2.95
CA THR A 18 -3.57 -11.29 3.97
C THR A 18 -2.50 -12.32 3.62
N ILE A 19 -2.89 -13.50 3.13
CA ILE A 19 -1.96 -14.54 2.68
C ILE A 19 -1.12 -14.03 1.50
N PHE A 20 -1.76 -13.42 0.49
CA PHE A 20 -1.05 -12.85 -0.65
C PHE A 20 -0.10 -11.72 -0.24
N TRP A 21 -0.50 -10.86 0.68
CA TRP A 21 0.37 -9.79 1.18
C TRP A 21 1.56 -10.32 1.98
N GLY A 22 1.35 -11.33 2.82
CA GLY A 22 2.43 -11.95 3.58
C GLY A 22 3.45 -12.67 2.68
N SER A 23 2.98 -13.46 1.71
CA SER A 23 3.84 -14.17 0.76
C SER A 23 4.65 -13.22 -0.15
N LEU A 24 4.12 -12.00 -0.41
CA LEU A 24 4.78 -11.01 -1.24
C LEU A 24 6.17 -10.60 -0.72
N TYR A 25 6.33 -10.46 0.60
CA TYR A 25 7.62 -10.08 1.19
C TYR A 25 8.67 -11.16 1.03
N THR A 26 8.30 -12.41 1.28
CA THR A 26 9.19 -13.56 1.10
C THR A 26 9.58 -13.71 -0.38
N ALA A 27 8.62 -13.66 -1.29
CA ALA A 27 8.87 -13.72 -2.72
C ALA A 27 9.73 -12.53 -3.20
N SER A 28 9.45 -11.32 -2.73
CA SER A 28 10.25 -10.14 -3.06
C SER A 28 11.68 -10.29 -2.59
N LYS A 29 11.92 -10.82 -1.39
CA LYS A 29 13.29 -10.99 -0.87
C LYS A 29 14.09 -11.94 -1.73
N VAL A 30 13.54 -13.09 -2.09
CA VAL A 30 14.20 -14.07 -2.97
C VAL A 30 14.55 -13.43 -4.33
N LEU A 31 13.63 -12.66 -4.90
CA LEU A 31 13.87 -12.00 -6.19
C LEU A 31 14.89 -10.85 -6.07
N LEU A 32 14.91 -10.12 -4.95
CA LEU A 32 15.82 -9.01 -4.71
C LEU A 32 17.29 -9.46 -4.52
N ASP A 33 17.52 -10.73 -4.23
CA ASP A 33 18.86 -11.30 -4.18
C ASP A 33 19.45 -11.50 -5.60
N VAL A 34 18.58 -11.59 -6.64
CA VAL A 34 19.00 -11.80 -8.03
C VAL A 34 18.75 -10.54 -8.89
N ILE A 35 17.68 -9.82 -8.62
CA ILE A 35 17.21 -8.70 -9.46
C ILE A 35 17.27 -7.39 -8.67
N GLN A 36 17.63 -6.29 -9.34
CA GLN A 36 17.63 -4.98 -8.69
C GLN A 36 16.20 -4.51 -8.34
N PRO A 37 16.01 -3.76 -7.22
CA PRO A 37 14.70 -3.31 -6.75
C PRO A 37 13.86 -2.59 -7.81
N PHE A 38 14.45 -1.72 -8.61
CA PHE A 38 13.74 -0.98 -9.67
C PHE A 38 13.30 -1.90 -10.82
N THR A 39 14.13 -2.85 -11.23
CA THR A 39 13.77 -3.84 -12.27
C THR A 39 12.61 -4.71 -11.82
N LEU A 40 12.64 -5.18 -10.57
CA LEU A 40 11.55 -5.94 -9.98
C LEU A 40 10.26 -5.12 -9.93
N LEU A 41 10.36 -3.85 -9.58
CA LEU A 41 9.21 -2.95 -9.49
C LEU A 41 8.60 -2.70 -10.88
N CYS A 42 9.43 -2.44 -11.89
CA CYS A 42 8.99 -2.29 -13.27
C CYS A 42 8.23 -3.53 -13.76
N LEU A 43 8.79 -4.73 -13.57
CA LEU A 43 8.16 -5.98 -13.97
C LEU A 43 6.79 -6.18 -13.28
N ARG A 44 6.70 -5.89 -12.00
CA ARG A 44 5.43 -5.94 -11.25
C ARG A 44 4.39 -4.97 -11.82
N TYR A 45 4.78 -3.76 -12.21
CA TYR A 45 3.84 -2.79 -12.78
C TYR A 45 3.41 -3.14 -14.19
N VAL A 46 4.27 -3.75 -15.00
CA VAL A 46 3.86 -4.27 -16.32
C VAL A 46 2.77 -5.33 -16.16
N ILE A 47 3.00 -6.31 -15.28
CA ILE A 47 2.02 -7.37 -15.01
C ILE A 47 0.72 -6.77 -14.43
N ALA A 48 0.84 -5.84 -13.47
CA ALA A 48 -0.30 -5.19 -12.87
C ALA A 48 -1.10 -4.35 -13.88
N ALA A 49 -0.43 -3.62 -14.77
CA ALA A 49 -1.07 -2.82 -15.82
C ALA A 49 -1.88 -3.69 -16.77
N ILE A 50 -1.32 -4.83 -17.20
CA ILE A 50 -2.01 -5.80 -18.06
C ILE A 50 -3.25 -6.36 -17.34
N ALA A 51 -3.07 -6.85 -16.10
CA ALA A 51 -4.15 -7.44 -15.32
C ALA A 51 -5.28 -6.43 -15.04
N MET A 52 -4.93 -5.19 -14.68
CA MET A 52 -5.90 -4.13 -14.41
C MET A 52 -6.64 -3.69 -15.67
N THR A 53 -5.97 -3.67 -16.83
CA THR A 53 -6.60 -3.36 -18.11
C THR A 53 -7.63 -4.41 -18.48
N ILE A 54 -7.26 -5.69 -18.35
CA ILE A 54 -8.18 -6.81 -18.60
C ILE A 54 -9.37 -6.73 -17.65
N LEU A 55 -9.11 -6.51 -16.36
CA LEU A 55 -10.17 -6.39 -15.34
C LEU A 55 -11.12 -5.23 -15.64
N GLN A 56 -10.61 -4.07 -16.07
CA GLN A 56 -11.44 -2.92 -16.45
C GLN A 56 -12.33 -3.22 -17.67
N ARG A 57 -11.84 -3.98 -18.64
CA ARG A 57 -12.62 -4.37 -19.83
C ARG A 57 -13.72 -5.38 -19.50
N LEU A 58 -13.43 -6.33 -18.61
CA LEU A 58 -14.36 -7.39 -18.23
C LEU A 58 -15.40 -6.94 -17.19
N ARG A 59 -15.10 -5.89 -16.43
CA ARG A 59 -15.96 -5.43 -15.34
C ARG A 59 -17.19 -4.67 -15.85
N LYS A 60 -18.35 -4.96 -15.25
CA LYS A 60 -19.57 -4.17 -15.40
C LYS A 60 -19.42 -2.76 -14.80
N PRO A 61 -20.23 -1.78 -15.21
CA PRO A 61 -20.25 -0.45 -14.60
C PRO A 61 -20.40 -0.52 -13.07
N ASP A 62 -19.77 0.44 -12.35
CA ASP A 62 -19.89 0.52 -10.90
C ASP A 62 -21.37 0.67 -10.51
N PRO A 63 -21.89 -0.17 -9.60
CA PRO A 63 -23.26 -0.06 -9.10
C PRO A 63 -23.60 1.32 -8.52
N ASN A 64 -22.60 2.03 -8.00
CA ASN A 64 -22.74 3.35 -7.41
C ASN A 64 -22.67 4.49 -8.45
N GLY A 65 -22.57 4.18 -9.74
CA GLY A 65 -22.55 5.18 -10.83
C GLY A 65 -21.32 6.09 -10.84
N LYS A 66 -20.24 5.75 -10.16
CA LYS A 66 -19.01 6.57 -10.13
C LYS A 66 -18.38 6.68 -11.52
N PRO A 67 -17.92 7.88 -11.90
CA PRO A 67 -17.34 8.09 -13.22
C PRO A 67 -16.04 7.33 -13.39
N ARG A 68 -15.90 6.66 -14.54
CA ARG A 68 -14.67 5.96 -14.96
C ARG A 68 -13.67 6.90 -15.63
N ARG A 69 -14.06 8.13 -15.94
CA ARG A 69 -13.20 9.12 -16.60
C ARG A 69 -12.79 10.18 -15.60
N ILE A 70 -11.49 10.33 -15.39
CA ILE A 70 -10.94 11.36 -14.51
C ILE A 70 -10.91 12.69 -15.27
N LYS A 71 -11.40 13.75 -14.64
CA LYS A 71 -11.36 15.11 -15.21
C LYS A 71 -9.90 15.57 -15.34
N GLY A 72 -9.60 16.36 -16.38
CA GLY A 72 -8.25 16.85 -16.62
C GLY A 72 -7.64 17.61 -15.44
N SER A 73 -8.42 18.42 -14.73
CA SER A 73 -8.00 19.15 -13.54
C SER A 73 -7.55 18.25 -12.37
N ASP A 74 -8.04 17.01 -12.32
CA ASP A 74 -7.83 16.10 -11.23
C ASP A 74 -6.65 15.13 -11.48
N TRP A 75 -6.09 15.16 -12.71
CA TRP A 75 -4.92 14.33 -13.08
C TRP A 75 -3.69 14.59 -12.22
N LYS A 76 -3.51 15.83 -11.74
CA LYS A 76 -2.42 16.17 -10.80
C LYS A 76 -2.41 15.27 -9.56
N TYR A 77 -3.56 14.90 -9.05
CA TYR A 77 -3.69 14.02 -7.88
C TYR A 77 -3.35 12.58 -8.21
N VAL A 78 -3.73 12.12 -9.42
CA VAL A 78 -3.37 10.77 -9.89
C VAL A 78 -1.86 10.65 -10.11
N ILE A 79 -1.26 11.69 -10.69
CA ILE A 79 0.21 11.76 -10.89
C ILE A 79 0.92 11.77 -9.52
N MET A 80 0.47 12.61 -8.59
CA MET A 80 1.03 12.65 -7.23
C MET A 80 0.95 11.28 -6.55
N PHE A 81 -0.18 10.57 -6.67
CA PHE A 81 -0.34 9.24 -6.10
C PHE A 81 0.48 8.18 -6.85
N GLY A 82 0.53 8.24 -8.17
CA GLY A 82 1.35 7.35 -8.99
C GLY A 82 2.83 7.46 -8.64
N LEU A 83 3.36 8.68 -8.57
CA LEU A 83 4.76 8.92 -8.23
C LEU A 83 5.06 8.69 -6.76
N GLY A 84 4.29 9.31 -5.87
CA GLY A 84 4.54 9.23 -4.43
C GLY A 84 4.18 7.87 -3.84
N GLY A 85 3.05 7.29 -4.23
CA GLY A 85 2.58 6.00 -3.71
C GLY A 85 3.27 4.82 -4.38
N TYR A 86 3.16 4.72 -5.69
CA TYR A 86 3.66 3.53 -6.39
C TYR A 86 5.17 3.59 -6.66
N VAL A 87 5.74 4.73 -7.04
CA VAL A 87 7.18 4.78 -7.33
C VAL A 87 7.97 4.96 -6.04
N LEU A 88 7.74 6.06 -5.32
CA LEU A 88 8.55 6.41 -4.15
C LEU A 88 8.32 5.44 -2.98
N SER A 89 7.07 5.28 -2.53
CA SER A 89 6.78 4.48 -1.34
C SER A 89 7.14 3.01 -1.54
N ILE A 90 6.72 2.39 -2.66
CA ILE A 90 7.03 0.97 -2.91
C ILE A 90 8.51 0.79 -3.26
N GLY A 91 9.15 1.78 -3.90
CA GLY A 91 10.60 1.81 -4.09
C GLY A 91 11.35 1.77 -2.76
N LEU A 92 11.00 2.66 -1.83
CA LEU A 92 11.55 2.66 -0.46
C LEU A 92 11.32 1.32 0.24
N GLN A 93 10.14 0.73 0.09
CA GLN A 93 9.81 -0.59 0.64
C GLN A 93 10.72 -1.69 0.09
N GLN A 94 10.95 -1.72 -1.21
CA GLN A 94 11.79 -2.75 -1.84
C GLN A 94 13.26 -2.63 -1.40
N TYR A 95 13.79 -1.41 -1.35
CA TYR A 95 15.14 -1.18 -0.81
C TYR A 95 15.22 -1.49 0.68
N GLY A 96 14.20 -1.12 1.45
CA GLY A 96 14.07 -1.48 2.86
C GLY A 96 14.07 -2.99 3.06
N THR A 97 13.29 -3.73 2.27
CA THR A 97 13.24 -5.20 2.31
C THR A 97 14.59 -5.83 1.92
N LYS A 98 15.27 -5.26 0.93
CA LYS A 98 16.59 -5.75 0.51
C LYS A 98 17.61 -5.62 1.63
N LEU A 99 17.65 -4.49 2.34
CA LEU A 99 18.64 -4.16 3.35
C LEU A 99 18.32 -4.70 4.75
N ALA A 100 17.05 -4.60 5.18
CA ALA A 100 16.63 -5.03 6.51
C ALA A 100 16.16 -6.51 6.56
N GLY A 101 15.94 -7.12 5.40
CA GLY A 101 15.36 -8.46 5.31
C GLY A 101 13.82 -8.44 5.30
N ALA A 102 13.23 -9.52 4.78
CA ALA A 102 11.78 -9.64 4.61
C ALA A 102 11.01 -9.60 5.94
N SER A 103 11.54 -10.28 6.96
CA SER A 103 10.88 -10.38 8.27
C SER A 103 10.73 -9.01 8.91
N LEU A 104 11.81 -8.26 9.05
CA LEU A 104 11.79 -6.94 9.69
C LEU A 104 11.03 -5.91 8.85
N ALA A 105 11.20 -5.91 7.52
CA ALA A 105 10.45 -5.02 6.63
C ALA A 105 8.94 -5.29 6.68
N SER A 106 8.51 -6.56 6.74
CA SER A 106 7.09 -6.91 6.86
C SER A 106 6.48 -6.47 8.19
N LEU A 107 7.23 -6.63 9.29
CA LEU A 107 6.81 -6.17 10.63
C LEU A 107 6.64 -4.65 10.66
N ILE A 108 7.59 -3.89 10.10
CA ILE A 108 7.48 -2.43 9.98
C ILE A 108 6.24 -2.06 9.14
N ASN A 109 5.97 -2.80 8.06
CA ASN A 109 4.78 -2.55 7.23
C ASN A 109 3.45 -2.88 7.93
N CYS A 110 3.44 -3.75 8.93
CA CYS A 110 2.25 -3.95 9.77
C CYS A 110 1.84 -2.68 10.55
N MET A 111 2.71 -1.67 10.62
CA MET A 111 2.37 -0.36 11.19
C MET A 111 1.52 0.52 10.24
N ASN A 112 1.33 0.14 8.97
CA ASN A 112 0.54 0.92 8.02
C ASN A 112 -0.85 1.33 8.54
N PRO A 113 -1.69 0.44 9.11
CA PRO A 113 -3.00 0.84 9.62
C PRO A 113 -2.94 1.95 10.67
N ILE A 114 -1.89 1.94 11.47
CA ILE A 114 -1.69 2.93 12.54
C ILE A 114 -1.25 4.25 11.96
N ALA A 115 -0.29 4.23 11.06
CA ALA A 115 0.15 5.43 10.35
C ALA A 115 -1.01 6.04 9.53
N ILE A 116 -1.86 5.22 8.91
CA ILE A 116 -3.10 5.68 8.24
C ILE A 116 -4.04 6.35 9.25
N CYS A 117 -4.26 5.76 10.43
CA CYS A 117 -5.07 6.38 11.48
C CYS A 117 -4.48 7.71 11.96
N PHE A 118 -3.17 7.78 12.14
CA PHE A 118 -2.47 9.00 12.51
C PHE A 118 -2.67 10.11 11.46
N PHE A 119 -2.41 9.81 10.19
CA PHE A 119 -2.61 10.77 9.10
C PHE A 119 -4.08 11.12 8.87
N ALA A 120 -5.02 10.20 9.11
CA ALA A 120 -6.46 10.51 9.03
C ALA A 120 -6.87 11.54 10.08
N VAL A 121 -6.33 11.46 11.28
CA VAL A 121 -6.55 12.49 12.31
C VAL A 121 -5.89 13.81 11.92
N LEU A 122 -4.66 13.77 11.44
CA LEU A 122 -3.89 14.98 11.10
C LEU A 122 -4.45 15.70 9.86
N LEU A 123 -4.77 14.95 8.79
CA LEU A 123 -5.15 15.53 7.49
C LEU A 123 -6.66 15.71 7.33
N LEU A 124 -7.47 14.81 7.90
CA LEU A 124 -8.93 14.85 7.81
C LEU A 124 -9.58 15.40 9.08
N HIS A 125 -8.78 15.81 10.07
CA HIS A 125 -9.26 16.32 11.36
C HIS A 125 -10.28 15.37 12.02
N GLU A 126 -10.11 14.06 11.82
CA GLU A 126 -10.94 13.05 12.49
C GLU A 126 -10.70 13.07 14.01
N ARG A 127 -11.76 12.83 14.78
CA ARG A 127 -11.63 12.81 16.26
C ARG A 127 -10.75 11.63 16.70
N MET A 128 -9.77 11.94 17.55
CA MET A 128 -8.98 10.92 18.27
C MET A 128 -9.89 10.22 19.29
N THR A 129 -10.09 8.93 19.11
CA THR A 129 -10.79 8.09 20.10
C THR A 129 -9.75 7.41 20.98
N MET A 130 -10.02 7.20 22.28
CA MET A 130 -9.10 6.47 23.17
C MET A 130 -8.68 5.10 22.60
N LYS A 131 -9.57 4.41 21.91
CA LYS A 131 -9.25 3.16 21.20
C LYS A 131 -8.13 3.35 20.15
N LYS A 132 -8.20 4.43 19.35
CA LYS A 132 -7.15 4.77 18.37
C LYS A 132 -5.82 5.07 19.05
N VAL A 133 -5.84 5.79 20.16
CA VAL A 133 -4.62 6.10 20.95
C VAL A 133 -3.98 4.83 21.48
N VAL A 134 -4.74 3.95 22.11
CA VAL A 134 -4.23 2.66 22.62
C VAL A 134 -3.62 1.83 21.50
N CYS A 135 -4.29 1.72 20.35
CA CYS A 135 -3.74 1.00 19.18
C CYS A 135 -2.41 1.60 18.70
N ILE A 136 -2.31 2.93 18.61
CA ILE A 136 -1.08 3.62 18.19
C ILE A 136 0.05 3.36 19.19
N VAL A 137 -0.21 3.53 20.48
CA VAL A 137 0.79 3.31 21.53
C VAL A 137 1.26 1.85 21.55
N SER A 138 0.33 0.90 21.51
CA SER A 138 0.67 -0.53 21.49
C SER A 138 1.55 -0.91 20.29
N ALA A 139 1.28 -0.33 19.14
CA ALA A 139 2.05 -0.65 17.95
C ALA A 139 3.42 0.05 17.91
N VAL A 140 3.52 1.28 18.42
CA VAL A 140 4.82 1.94 18.60
C VAL A 140 5.66 1.14 19.60
N ALA A 141 5.08 0.68 20.71
CA ALA A 141 5.76 -0.17 21.67
C ALA A 141 6.22 -1.49 21.04
N GLY A 142 5.36 -2.15 20.25
CA GLY A 142 5.71 -3.36 19.49
C GLY A 142 6.86 -3.11 18.51
N ALA A 143 6.84 -2.00 17.77
CA ALA A 143 7.91 -1.63 16.85
C ALA A 143 9.24 -1.39 17.57
N VAL A 144 9.22 -0.69 18.72
CA VAL A 144 10.41 -0.46 19.56
C VAL A 144 10.96 -1.78 20.08
N CYS A 145 10.11 -2.69 20.55
CA CYS A 145 10.53 -4.03 21.00
C CYS A 145 11.20 -4.84 19.86
N ILE A 146 10.68 -4.73 18.63
CA ILE A 146 11.23 -5.44 17.46
C ILE A 146 12.58 -4.85 17.04
N VAL A 147 12.69 -3.52 17.01
CA VAL A 147 13.92 -2.83 16.60
C VAL A 147 14.98 -2.90 17.72
N GLY A 148 14.56 -2.89 18.99
CA GLY A 148 15.44 -2.96 20.17
C GLY A 148 15.84 -4.38 20.56
N GLY A 149 15.08 -5.42 20.17
CA GLY A 149 15.51 -6.80 20.23
C GLY A 149 16.43 -7.07 19.05
N ASP A 150 17.56 -7.72 19.27
CA ASP A 150 18.58 -8.07 18.27
C ASP A 150 18.04 -9.03 17.16
N ALA A 151 16.88 -8.65 16.62
CA ALA A 151 16.11 -9.37 15.63
C ALA A 151 16.81 -9.27 14.27
N GLY A 152 17.95 -9.95 14.15
CA GLY A 152 18.52 -10.30 12.85
C GLY A 152 19.41 -9.27 12.19
N GLY A 153 20.03 -8.32 12.90
CA GLY A 153 21.09 -7.45 12.34
C GLY A 153 20.64 -6.60 11.16
N GLY A 154 19.37 -6.20 11.13
CA GLY A 154 18.83 -5.37 10.04
C GLY A 154 19.57 -4.05 9.91
N HIS A 155 20.03 -3.76 8.72
CA HIS A 155 20.76 -2.52 8.44
C HIS A 155 19.88 -1.30 8.78
N ILE A 156 20.37 -0.38 9.61
CA ILE A 156 19.62 0.81 10.07
C ILE A 156 18.99 1.58 8.90
N LEU A 157 19.72 1.70 7.78
CA LEU A 157 19.20 2.30 6.56
C LEU A 157 17.98 1.55 6.02
N GLY A 158 17.98 0.22 6.06
CA GLY A 158 16.83 -0.60 5.63
C GLY A 158 15.59 -0.36 6.48
N ILE A 159 15.76 -0.21 7.80
CA ILE A 159 14.69 0.15 8.73
C ILE A 159 14.15 1.55 8.41
N ALA A 160 15.04 2.53 8.23
CA ALA A 160 14.65 3.91 7.91
C ALA A 160 13.88 3.99 6.58
N LEU A 161 14.31 3.27 5.55
CA LEU A 161 13.62 3.20 4.25
C LEU A 161 12.24 2.54 4.37
N SER A 162 12.12 1.46 5.15
CA SER A 162 10.85 0.80 5.40
C SER A 162 9.87 1.70 6.16
N LEU A 163 10.34 2.43 7.17
CA LEU A 163 9.52 3.44 7.88
C LEU A 163 9.11 4.58 6.94
N GLY A 164 10.03 5.10 6.12
CA GLY A 164 9.74 6.11 5.11
C GLY A 164 8.66 5.65 4.13
N SER A 165 8.70 4.38 3.72
CA SER A 165 7.65 3.77 2.90
C SER A 165 6.28 3.79 3.59
N VAL A 166 6.22 3.34 4.85
CA VAL A 166 4.98 3.32 5.65
C VAL A 166 4.39 4.72 5.77
N LEU A 167 5.21 5.72 6.11
CA LEU A 167 4.73 7.10 6.26
C LEU A 167 4.21 7.66 4.94
N THR A 168 4.98 7.52 3.85
CA THR A 168 4.59 8.02 2.52
C THR A 168 3.32 7.34 2.03
N TRP A 169 3.25 6.02 2.12
CA TRP A 169 2.06 5.25 1.71
C TRP A 169 0.83 5.64 2.51
N SER A 170 0.96 5.76 3.83
CA SER A 170 -0.15 6.07 4.72
C SER A 170 -0.70 7.47 4.50
N ALA A 171 0.17 8.47 4.35
CA ALA A 171 -0.25 9.84 4.06
C ALA A 171 -1.02 9.93 2.73
N LEU A 172 -0.48 9.30 1.67
CA LEU A 172 -1.12 9.27 0.35
C LEU A 172 -2.41 8.45 0.34
N SER A 173 -2.49 7.36 1.10
CA SER A 173 -3.70 6.54 1.22
C SER A 173 -4.86 7.32 1.82
N VAL A 174 -4.60 8.11 2.85
CA VAL A 174 -5.61 9.00 3.47
C VAL A 174 -6.10 10.05 2.46
N PHE A 175 -5.17 10.66 1.74
CA PHE A 175 -5.52 11.62 0.69
C PHE A 175 -6.36 10.98 -0.42
N MET A 176 -5.96 9.79 -0.88
CA MET A 176 -6.67 9.05 -1.93
C MET A 176 -8.03 8.53 -1.51
N ARG A 177 -8.29 8.35 -0.21
CA ARG A 177 -9.61 7.97 0.30
C ARG A 177 -10.70 8.96 -0.13
N SER A 178 -10.43 10.25 -0.03
CA SER A 178 -11.36 11.30 -0.50
C SER A 178 -11.53 11.26 -2.03
N PHE A 179 -10.46 10.97 -2.76
CA PHE A 179 -10.49 10.92 -4.21
C PHE A 179 -11.26 9.71 -4.75
N THR A 180 -11.16 8.55 -4.11
CA THR A 180 -11.92 7.34 -4.45
C THR A 180 -13.39 7.40 -4.05
N GLN A 181 -13.80 8.37 -3.25
CA GLN A 181 -15.22 8.68 -3.06
C GLN A 181 -15.83 9.33 -4.31
N LYS A 182 -15.04 10.14 -5.03
CA LYS A 182 -15.47 10.87 -6.23
C LYS A 182 -15.39 10.02 -7.50
N TYR A 183 -14.36 9.20 -7.63
CA TYR A 183 -14.06 8.38 -8.80
C TYR A 183 -14.10 6.90 -8.50
N ASP A 184 -14.27 6.07 -9.54
CA ASP A 184 -14.17 4.63 -9.41
C ASP A 184 -12.75 4.20 -8.97
N ALA A 185 -12.66 3.47 -7.87
CA ALA A 185 -11.38 3.10 -7.25
C ALA A 185 -10.48 2.29 -8.19
N LEU A 186 -11.07 1.39 -8.99
CA LEU A 186 -10.31 0.59 -9.95
C LEU A 186 -9.68 1.47 -11.03
N THR A 187 -10.42 2.45 -11.51
CA THR A 187 -9.92 3.41 -12.52
C THR A 187 -8.77 4.24 -11.97
N VAL A 188 -8.92 4.75 -10.74
CA VAL A 188 -7.87 5.55 -10.09
C VAL A 188 -6.60 4.73 -9.89
N THR A 189 -6.73 3.50 -9.40
CA THR A 189 -5.62 2.58 -9.21
C THR A 189 -4.91 2.26 -10.53
N THR A 190 -5.67 1.96 -11.58
CA THR A 190 -5.10 1.66 -12.91
C THR A 190 -4.34 2.85 -13.48
N CYS A 191 -4.93 4.05 -13.41
CA CYS A 191 -4.26 5.27 -13.87
C CYS A 191 -2.98 5.55 -13.06
N GLY A 192 -3.00 5.33 -11.74
CA GLY A 192 -1.82 5.45 -10.89
C GLY A 192 -0.71 4.46 -11.28
N ILE A 193 -1.06 3.21 -11.61
CA ILE A 193 -0.11 2.20 -12.09
C ILE A 193 0.48 2.60 -13.45
N TYR A 194 -0.33 3.15 -14.37
CA TYR A 194 0.18 3.65 -15.65
C TYR A 194 1.14 4.82 -15.49
N VAL A 195 0.83 5.76 -14.58
CA VAL A 195 1.75 6.86 -14.25
C VAL A 195 3.06 6.32 -13.69
N ALA A 196 2.99 5.33 -12.79
CA ALA A 196 4.19 4.69 -12.26
C ALA A 196 4.99 4.01 -13.36
N LEU A 197 4.34 3.21 -14.21
CA LEU A 197 5.00 2.49 -15.30
C LEU A 197 5.68 3.44 -16.30
N TYR A 198 5.03 4.54 -16.66
CA TYR A 198 5.60 5.56 -17.56
C TYR A 198 6.93 6.15 -17.07
N ASN A 199 7.13 6.19 -15.75
CA ASN A 199 8.38 6.69 -15.16
C ASN A 199 9.53 5.66 -15.18
N PHE A 200 9.25 4.40 -15.56
CA PHE A 200 10.26 3.35 -15.68
C PHE A 200 10.66 3.05 -17.13
N ILE A 201 9.91 3.61 -18.10
CA ILE A 201 10.17 3.52 -19.53
C ILE A 201 10.89 4.76 -20.03
#